data_1f8e1f63890ed416f8ddececdf75582e
#
_entry.id   1f8e1f63890ed416f8ddececdf75582e
#
_cell.length_a   1.000
_cell.length_b   1.000
_cell.length_c   1.000
_cell.angle_alpha   90.00
_cell.angle_beta   90.00
_cell.angle_gamma   90.00
#
_symmetry.space_group_name_H-M   'P 1'
#
loop_
_entity.id
_entity.type
_entity.pdbx_description
1 polymer ?
#
loop_
_entity_poly.entity_id
_entity_poly.type
_entity_poly.pdbx_seq_one_letter_code
_entity_poly.pdbx_strand_id
1 'polypeptide(L)'
;MTASTPTASTPTASAARILDGKRISEDLLDNLKARVDARVASGKSRPGLAVVLVGNDPASSVYVRNKRRAAQKVGIRAIDYDLPADTSNQDLLALIDRLNADPDVHGILVQLPLPDRRDATGLIHRIDPRKDVDGFHPENVGHLALRQFGLRPCTPRGITTLLAYTDRPVRGQSATIVGVSNHVGRPMALELLIAGCTTTCCHKFTPREVLEAQVRQADILVVAVGRPGLVPGEWVKPGAVVIDVGINRLPDGKLTGDVEFEAARQRAGWITPVPGGVGPMTVAMLMNNTLYAAQLRDE
;
A
#
# COMPACT_ATOMS: atom_id res chain seq x y z
N MET A 1 -55.79 -29.74 13.72
CA MET A 1 -55.35 -28.51 13.06
C MET A 1 -53.91 -28.30 13.43
N THR A 2 -53.01 -28.76 12.60
CA THR A 2 -51.55 -28.63 12.81
C THR A 2 -51.06 -27.34 12.13
N ALA A 3 -50.64 -26.39 12.90
CA ALA A 3 -50.09 -25.14 12.43
C ALA A 3 -48.68 -25.37 11.89
N SER A 4 -48.49 -25.20 10.59
CA SER A 4 -47.17 -25.19 9.90
C SER A 4 -46.46 -23.88 10.23
N THR A 5 -45.32 -23.97 10.90
CA THR A 5 -44.39 -22.85 11.13
C THR A 5 -43.72 -22.47 9.82
N PRO A 6 -43.70 -21.19 9.40
CA PRO A 6 -42.97 -20.79 8.20
C PRO A 6 -41.48 -20.90 8.44
N THR A 7 -40.78 -21.69 7.61
CA THR A 7 -39.33 -21.76 7.55
C THR A 7 -38.83 -20.40 7.04
N ALA A 8 -38.12 -19.66 7.91
CA ALA A 8 -37.44 -18.46 7.52
C ALA A 8 -36.36 -18.80 6.46
N SER A 9 -36.54 -18.29 5.23
CA SER A 9 -35.55 -18.38 4.18
C SER A 9 -34.31 -17.57 4.60
N THR A 10 -33.17 -18.27 4.78
CA THR A 10 -31.87 -17.65 4.97
C THR A 10 -31.59 -16.75 3.76
N PRO A 11 -31.29 -15.46 3.94
CA PRO A 11 -30.95 -14.62 2.80
C PRO A 11 -29.71 -15.19 2.11
N THR A 12 -29.81 -15.48 0.83
CA THR A 12 -28.66 -15.81 -0.01
C THR A 12 -27.66 -14.68 0.09
N ALA A 13 -26.52 -14.92 0.73
CA ALA A 13 -25.44 -13.95 0.84
C ALA A 13 -25.02 -13.55 -0.59
N SER A 14 -25.25 -12.31 -0.96
CA SER A 14 -24.74 -11.79 -2.25
C SER A 14 -23.20 -11.81 -2.21
N ALA A 15 -22.58 -12.21 -3.31
CA ALA A 15 -21.11 -12.18 -3.41
C ALA A 15 -20.57 -10.79 -3.06
N ALA A 16 -19.38 -10.75 -2.46
CA ALA A 16 -18.72 -9.51 -2.05
C ALA A 16 -18.64 -8.49 -3.18
N ARG A 17 -18.82 -7.23 -2.86
CA ARG A 17 -18.52 -6.12 -3.75
C ARG A 17 -17.02 -6.00 -3.97
N ILE A 18 -16.62 -5.81 -5.22
CA ILE A 18 -15.21 -5.65 -5.57
C ILE A 18 -14.74 -4.24 -5.26
N LEU A 19 -13.70 -4.14 -4.44
CA LEU A 19 -13.03 -2.87 -4.13
C LEU A 19 -11.97 -2.62 -5.21
N ASP A 20 -12.41 -2.02 -6.33
CA ASP A 20 -11.60 -1.81 -7.53
C ASP A 20 -10.59 -0.66 -7.32
N GLY A 21 -9.41 -1.03 -6.84
CA GLY A 21 -8.33 -0.08 -6.60
C GLY A 21 -7.76 0.54 -7.87
N LYS A 22 -7.87 -0.16 -9.03
CA LYS A 22 -7.44 0.40 -10.31
C LYS A 22 -8.29 1.62 -10.66
N ARG A 23 -9.61 1.49 -10.65
CA ARG A 23 -10.55 2.60 -10.94
C ARG A 23 -10.35 3.75 -9.94
N ILE A 24 -10.30 3.43 -8.63
CA ILE A 24 -10.13 4.44 -7.59
C ILE A 24 -8.80 5.18 -7.75
N SER A 25 -7.72 4.48 -8.07
CA SER A 25 -6.42 5.11 -8.30
C SER A 25 -6.39 6.01 -9.53
N GLU A 26 -7.13 5.67 -10.58
CA GLU A 26 -7.28 6.51 -11.78
C GLU A 26 -7.95 7.85 -11.43
N ASP A 27 -9.06 7.83 -10.68
CA ASP A 27 -9.76 9.04 -10.20
C ASP A 27 -8.83 9.91 -9.32
N LEU A 28 -8.03 9.28 -8.44
CA LEU A 28 -7.06 9.98 -7.61
C LEU A 28 -5.93 10.62 -8.43
N LEU A 29 -5.41 9.92 -9.44
CA LEU A 29 -4.36 10.45 -10.32
C LEU A 29 -4.88 11.64 -11.14
N ASP A 30 -6.13 11.61 -11.59
CA ASP A 30 -6.73 12.73 -12.32
C ASP A 30 -6.91 13.97 -11.42
N ASN A 31 -7.32 13.79 -10.17
CA ASN A 31 -7.34 14.86 -9.17
C ASN A 31 -5.92 15.40 -8.88
N LEU A 32 -4.94 14.51 -8.72
CA LEU A 32 -3.53 14.90 -8.50
C LEU A 32 -3.00 15.71 -9.67
N LYS A 33 -3.32 15.33 -10.91
CA LYS A 33 -2.94 16.10 -12.10
C LYS A 33 -3.45 17.53 -12.02
N ALA A 34 -4.72 17.74 -11.72
CA ALA A 34 -5.29 19.07 -11.57
C ALA A 34 -4.57 19.90 -10.49
N ARG A 35 -4.20 19.29 -9.37
CA ARG A 35 -3.45 19.95 -8.28
C ARG A 35 -2.02 20.30 -8.70
N VAL A 36 -1.32 19.44 -9.45
CA VAL A 36 0.01 19.73 -10.00
C VAL A 36 -0.06 20.85 -11.02
N ASP A 37 -1.03 20.83 -11.93
CA ASP A 37 -1.23 21.87 -12.93
C ASP A 37 -1.51 23.23 -12.27
N ALA A 38 -2.39 23.28 -11.27
CA ALA A 38 -2.68 24.49 -10.50
C ALA A 38 -1.42 25.04 -9.78
N ARG A 39 -0.59 24.14 -9.20
CA ARG A 39 0.68 24.51 -8.58
C ARG A 39 1.62 25.20 -9.58
N VAL A 40 1.80 24.60 -10.76
CA VAL A 40 2.67 25.14 -11.81
C VAL A 40 2.12 26.48 -12.35
N ALA A 41 0.80 26.57 -12.54
CA ALA A 41 0.15 27.80 -12.97
C ALA A 41 0.29 28.95 -11.97
N SER A 42 0.44 28.64 -10.67
CA SER A 42 0.72 29.63 -9.64
C SER A 42 2.20 30.05 -9.52
N GLY A 43 3.06 29.62 -10.47
CA GLY A 43 4.49 29.97 -10.50
C GLY A 43 5.37 29.13 -9.60
N LYS A 44 4.82 28.12 -8.92
CA LYS A 44 5.60 27.19 -8.07
C LYS A 44 6.31 26.11 -8.89
N SER A 45 7.42 25.59 -8.37
CA SER A 45 8.19 24.54 -9.04
C SER A 45 7.36 23.28 -9.29
N ARG A 46 7.57 22.64 -10.44
CA ARG A 46 7.00 21.33 -10.74
C ARG A 46 7.59 20.28 -9.79
N PRO A 47 6.76 19.42 -9.15
CA PRO A 47 7.29 18.37 -8.29
C PRO A 47 8.23 17.43 -9.05
N GLY A 48 9.39 17.10 -8.47
CA GLY A 48 10.39 16.18 -9.00
C GLY A 48 10.49 14.93 -8.15
N LEU A 49 10.47 13.75 -8.79
CA LEU A 49 10.61 12.43 -8.19
C LEU A 49 11.84 11.73 -8.75
N ALA A 50 12.85 11.53 -7.92
CA ALA A 50 13.98 10.66 -8.27
C ALA A 50 13.60 9.20 -8.04
N VAL A 51 13.75 8.37 -9.06
CA VAL A 51 13.46 6.93 -9.02
C VAL A 51 14.76 6.17 -9.23
N VAL A 52 15.25 5.50 -8.19
CA VAL A 52 16.48 4.71 -8.20
C VAL A 52 16.13 3.24 -8.32
N LEU A 53 16.54 2.61 -9.41
CA LEU A 53 16.44 1.18 -9.67
C LEU A 53 17.86 0.60 -9.76
N VAL A 54 18.15 -0.42 -8.96
CA VAL A 54 19.44 -1.11 -8.98
C VAL A 54 19.23 -2.52 -9.55
N GLY A 55 19.97 -2.83 -10.62
CA GLY A 55 19.81 -4.09 -11.34
C GLY A 55 18.60 -4.10 -12.26
N ASN A 56 18.27 -5.29 -12.76
CA ASN A 56 17.26 -5.48 -13.80
C ASN A 56 16.20 -6.55 -13.44
N ASP A 57 15.90 -6.71 -12.15
CA ASP A 57 14.84 -7.64 -11.73
C ASP A 57 13.53 -7.36 -12.48
N PRO A 58 12.95 -8.36 -13.16
CA PRO A 58 11.76 -8.14 -14.00
C PRO A 58 10.54 -7.61 -13.24
N ALA A 59 10.34 -8.03 -11.97
CA ALA A 59 9.23 -7.57 -11.16
C ALA A 59 9.43 -6.10 -10.78
N SER A 60 10.62 -5.72 -10.30
CA SER A 60 10.99 -4.35 -9.97
C SER A 60 10.87 -3.42 -11.17
N SER A 61 11.28 -3.88 -12.36
CA SER A 61 11.17 -3.13 -13.62
C SER A 61 9.72 -2.83 -14.01
N VAL A 62 8.78 -3.76 -13.77
CA VAL A 62 7.35 -3.52 -13.99
C VAL A 62 6.81 -2.44 -13.03
N TYR A 63 7.16 -2.52 -11.74
CA TYR A 63 6.73 -1.53 -10.74
C TYR A 63 7.27 -0.14 -11.06
N VAL A 64 8.56 -0.01 -11.36
CA VAL A 64 9.18 1.27 -11.71
C VAL A 64 8.54 1.86 -12.97
N ARG A 65 8.30 1.06 -14.00
CA ARG A 65 7.60 1.53 -15.21
C ARG A 65 6.20 2.08 -14.90
N ASN A 66 5.45 1.44 -14.04
CA ASN A 66 4.12 1.91 -13.63
C ASN A 66 4.20 3.23 -12.83
N LYS A 67 5.20 3.37 -11.94
CA LYS A 67 5.48 4.61 -11.20
C LYS A 67 5.85 5.77 -12.13
N ARG A 68 6.73 5.51 -13.12
CA ARG A 68 7.12 6.50 -14.15
C ARG A 68 5.93 6.96 -15.00
N ARG A 69 5.08 6.02 -15.44
CA ARG A 69 3.84 6.34 -16.17
C ARG A 69 2.88 7.20 -15.34
N ALA A 70 2.72 6.87 -14.07
CA ALA A 70 1.87 7.64 -13.16
C ALA A 70 2.44 9.05 -12.94
N ALA A 71 3.75 9.20 -12.75
CA ALA A 71 4.41 10.50 -12.62
C ALA A 71 4.18 11.35 -13.88
N GLN A 72 4.36 10.77 -15.07
CA GLN A 72 4.10 11.45 -16.34
C GLN A 72 2.63 11.87 -16.47
N LYS A 73 1.68 10.95 -16.11
CA LYS A 73 0.23 11.23 -16.17
C LYS A 73 -0.14 12.44 -15.32
N VAL A 74 0.40 12.54 -14.10
CA VAL A 74 0.05 13.62 -13.16
C VAL A 74 0.91 14.88 -13.36
N GLY A 75 1.88 14.87 -14.27
CA GLY A 75 2.75 16.01 -14.54
C GLY A 75 3.89 16.18 -13.52
N ILE A 76 4.25 15.15 -12.77
CA ILE A 76 5.44 15.10 -11.92
C ILE A 76 6.66 14.80 -12.82
N ARG A 77 7.78 15.50 -12.62
CA ARG A 77 9.04 15.22 -13.31
C ARG A 77 9.70 13.98 -12.70
N ALA A 78 9.68 12.85 -13.42
CA ALA A 78 10.46 11.68 -13.06
C ALA A 78 11.93 11.88 -13.46
N ILE A 79 12.86 11.59 -12.56
CA ILE A 79 14.32 11.64 -12.75
C ILE A 79 14.82 10.23 -12.48
N ASP A 80 15.20 9.54 -13.54
CA ASP A 80 15.46 8.10 -13.48
C ASP A 80 16.94 7.80 -13.29
N TYR A 81 17.23 6.90 -12.35
CA TYR A 81 18.56 6.36 -12.07
C TYR A 81 18.50 4.83 -12.17
N ASP A 82 18.74 4.32 -13.39
CA ASP A 82 18.85 2.88 -13.65
C ASP A 82 20.33 2.49 -13.50
N LEU A 83 20.65 1.83 -12.38
CA LEU A 83 22.01 1.53 -11.96
C LEU A 83 22.33 0.03 -12.15
N PRO A 84 23.59 -0.34 -12.45
CA PRO A 84 24.03 -1.73 -12.50
C PRO A 84 23.80 -2.46 -11.19
N ALA A 85 23.62 -3.80 -11.25
CA ALA A 85 23.36 -4.62 -10.06
C ALA A 85 24.53 -4.61 -9.05
N ASP A 86 25.76 -4.44 -9.54
CA ASP A 86 27.00 -4.37 -8.77
C ASP A 86 27.30 -2.98 -8.20
N THR A 87 26.43 -1.98 -8.42
CA THR A 87 26.59 -0.63 -7.83
C THR A 87 26.82 -0.74 -6.32
N SER A 88 27.89 -0.13 -5.84
CA SER A 88 28.29 -0.23 -4.43
C SER A 88 27.34 0.56 -3.52
N ASN A 89 27.25 0.15 -2.25
CA ASN A 89 26.49 0.92 -1.25
C ASN A 89 27.05 2.33 -1.07
N GLN A 90 28.35 2.52 -1.23
CA GLN A 90 28.98 3.85 -1.15
C GLN A 90 28.50 4.76 -2.29
N ASP A 91 28.42 4.25 -3.52
CA ASP A 91 27.91 5.03 -4.67
C ASP A 91 26.42 5.34 -4.51
N LEU A 92 25.63 4.39 -3.97
CA LEU A 92 24.22 4.61 -3.68
C LEU A 92 24.02 5.69 -2.61
N LEU A 93 24.80 5.68 -1.53
CA LEU A 93 24.77 6.72 -0.50
C LEU A 93 25.18 8.07 -1.08
N ALA A 94 26.24 8.13 -1.88
CA ALA A 94 26.67 9.35 -2.54
C ALA A 94 25.61 9.90 -3.52
N LEU A 95 24.88 9.02 -4.21
CA LEU A 95 23.75 9.42 -5.05
C LEU A 95 22.64 10.03 -4.17
N ILE A 96 22.26 9.38 -3.07
CA ILE A 96 21.22 9.88 -2.16
C ILE A 96 21.61 11.26 -1.61
N ASP A 97 22.88 11.47 -1.24
CA ASP A 97 23.36 12.78 -0.76
C ASP A 97 23.19 13.87 -1.82
N ARG A 98 23.52 13.59 -3.08
CA ARG A 98 23.28 14.53 -4.17
C ARG A 98 21.79 14.83 -4.36
N LEU A 99 20.94 13.80 -4.30
CA LEU A 99 19.49 13.96 -4.43
C LEU A 99 18.88 14.72 -3.25
N ASN A 100 19.40 14.53 -2.04
CA ASN A 100 19.01 15.30 -0.87
C ASN A 100 19.33 16.80 -1.05
N ALA A 101 20.49 17.11 -1.62
CA ALA A 101 20.93 18.48 -1.86
C ALA A 101 20.25 19.15 -3.06
N ASP A 102 19.69 18.38 -4.00
CA ASP A 102 19.08 18.91 -5.22
C ASP A 102 17.73 19.60 -4.90
N PRO A 103 17.60 20.93 -5.16
CA PRO A 103 16.35 21.66 -4.92
C PRO A 103 15.21 21.23 -5.84
N ASP A 104 15.52 20.64 -6.99
CA ASP A 104 14.53 20.18 -7.96
C ASP A 104 14.01 18.77 -7.68
N VAL A 105 14.61 18.05 -6.73
CA VAL A 105 14.18 16.74 -6.26
C VAL A 105 13.35 16.92 -4.98
N HIS A 106 12.06 16.62 -5.05
CA HIS A 106 11.12 16.72 -3.94
C HIS A 106 10.85 15.36 -3.31
N GLY A 107 10.98 14.28 -4.06
CA GLY A 107 10.85 12.92 -3.58
C GLY A 107 11.97 12.01 -4.08
N ILE A 108 12.40 11.09 -3.23
CA ILE A 108 13.39 10.06 -3.54
C ILE A 108 12.75 8.71 -3.29
N LEU A 109 12.80 7.85 -4.30
CA LEU A 109 12.34 6.46 -4.26
C LEU A 109 13.51 5.54 -4.58
N VAL A 110 13.86 4.65 -3.65
CA VAL A 110 14.75 3.52 -3.92
C VAL A 110 13.91 2.27 -4.09
N GLN A 111 13.87 1.71 -5.30
CA GLN A 111 13.06 0.52 -5.57
C GLN A 111 13.62 -0.71 -4.87
N LEU A 112 12.82 -1.32 -4.01
CA LEU A 112 13.13 -2.56 -3.30
C LEU A 112 12.50 -3.77 -4.00
N PRO A 113 13.08 -4.98 -3.83
CA PRO A 113 14.31 -5.28 -3.10
C PRO A 113 15.56 -4.87 -3.90
N LEU A 114 16.66 -4.64 -3.19
CA LEU A 114 17.98 -4.49 -3.81
C LEU A 114 18.50 -5.85 -4.31
N PRO A 115 19.41 -5.89 -5.31
CA PRO A 115 20.11 -7.11 -5.70
C PRO A 115 20.76 -7.80 -4.49
N ASP A 116 20.90 -9.14 -4.58
CA ASP A 116 21.52 -9.98 -3.55
C ASP A 116 20.91 -9.84 -2.14
N ARG A 117 19.66 -9.33 -2.06
CA ARG A 117 18.94 -9.05 -0.81
C ARG A 117 19.73 -8.16 0.15
N ARG A 118 20.55 -7.26 -0.40
CA ARG A 118 21.28 -6.26 0.42
C ARG A 118 20.33 -5.50 1.32
N ASP A 119 20.77 -5.22 2.54
CA ASP A 119 19.99 -4.40 3.46
C ASP A 119 19.92 -2.95 2.97
N ALA A 120 18.70 -2.49 2.73
CA ALA A 120 18.42 -1.12 2.30
C ALA A 120 18.28 -0.13 3.48
N THR A 121 18.40 -0.60 4.72
CA THR A 121 18.13 0.21 5.93
C THR A 121 18.99 1.47 5.95
N GLY A 122 20.31 1.33 5.72
CA GLY A 122 21.22 2.47 5.67
C GLY A 122 20.91 3.48 4.55
N LEU A 123 20.42 3.00 3.41
CA LEU A 123 20.01 3.86 2.30
C LEU A 123 18.73 4.64 2.62
N ILE A 124 17.73 3.95 3.20
CA ILE A 124 16.47 4.59 3.62
C ILE A 124 16.73 5.66 4.67
N HIS A 125 17.57 5.37 5.68
CA HIS A 125 17.92 6.32 6.73
C HIS A 125 18.77 7.51 6.22
N ARG A 126 19.38 7.41 5.04
CA ARG A 126 20.14 8.51 4.43
C ARG A 126 19.27 9.47 3.66
N ILE A 127 18.08 9.08 3.21
CA ILE A 127 17.14 9.96 2.55
C ILE A 127 16.68 11.04 3.54
N ASP A 128 16.64 12.32 3.11
CA ASP A 128 15.99 13.37 3.89
C ASP A 128 14.52 12.94 4.17
N PRO A 129 14.08 12.85 5.44
CA PRO A 129 12.72 12.42 5.76
C PRO A 129 11.63 13.22 5.05
N ARG A 130 11.91 14.48 4.68
CA ARG A 130 11.00 15.32 3.90
C ARG A 130 10.95 14.94 2.41
N LYS A 131 11.90 14.12 1.92
CA LYS A 131 11.97 13.58 0.57
C LYS A 131 11.70 12.08 0.50
N ASP A 132 11.51 11.41 1.64
CA ASP A 132 11.17 9.99 1.72
C ASP A 132 9.69 9.76 1.35
N VAL A 133 9.42 9.75 0.05
CA VAL A 133 8.05 9.65 -0.46
C VAL A 133 7.44 8.26 -0.36
N ASP A 134 8.23 7.22 -0.06
CA ASP A 134 7.71 5.90 0.32
C ASP A 134 7.22 5.87 1.79
N GLY A 135 7.72 6.79 2.65
CA GLY A 135 7.33 6.92 4.04
C GLY A 135 7.96 5.87 4.95
N PHE A 136 9.16 5.37 4.63
CA PHE A 136 9.84 4.30 5.38
C PHE A 136 10.94 4.81 6.33
N HIS A 137 11.31 6.08 6.23
CA HIS A 137 12.28 6.69 7.13
C HIS A 137 11.77 6.61 8.58
N PRO A 138 12.64 6.29 9.57
CA PRO A 138 12.22 6.15 10.97
C PRO A 138 11.51 7.37 11.53
N GLU A 139 11.89 8.58 11.11
CA GLU A 139 11.22 9.83 11.50
C GLU A 139 9.78 9.86 11.00
N ASN A 140 9.52 9.50 9.74
CA ASN A 140 8.17 9.44 9.18
C ASN A 140 7.30 8.36 9.86
N VAL A 141 7.89 7.20 10.16
CA VAL A 141 7.21 6.15 10.93
C VAL A 141 6.95 6.60 12.37
N GLY A 142 7.88 7.35 12.98
CA GLY A 142 7.71 7.99 14.29
C GLY A 142 6.56 9.00 14.29
N HIS A 143 6.50 9.88 13.29
CA HIS A 143 5.40 10.83 13.08
C HIS A 143 4.05 10.09 12.94
N LEU A 144 4.01 9.00 12.17
CA LEU A 144 2.80 8.17 12.07
C LEU A 144 2.39 7.60 13.44
N ALA A 145 3.34 7.02 14.18
CA ALA A 145 3.06 6.44 15.50
C ALA A 145 2.54 7.47 16.52
N LEU A 146 3.05 8.70 16.45
CA LEU A 146 2.67 9.83 17.32
C LEU A 146 1.48 10.64 16.79
N ARG A 147 0.87 10.24 15.66
CA ARG A 147 -0.24 10.94 14.98
C ARG A 147 0.15 12.36 14.56
N GLN A 148 1.40 12.58 14.24
CA GLN A 148 1.93 13.85 13.73
C GLN A 148 1.83 13.92 12.20
N PHE A 149 1.96 15.13 11.65
CA PHE A 149 2.05 15.34 10.20
C PHE A 149 3.38 14.79 9.66
N GLY A 150 3.36 14.24 8.46
CA GLY A 150 4.53 13.70 7.78
C GLY A 150 4.15 12.88 6.56
N LEU A 151 5.17 12.45 5.82
CA LEU A 151 5.01 11.51 4.73
C LEU A 151 4.64 10.13 5.31
N ARG A 152 3.63 9.50 4.72
CA ARG A 152 3.11 8.22 5.24
C ARG A 152 3.39 7.08 4.27
N PRO A 153 3.63 5.85 4.76
CA PRO A 153 3.83 4.68 3.92
C PRO A 153 2.73 4.53 2.88
N CYS A 154 3.14 4.44 1.60
CA CYS A 154 2.23 4.52 0.47
C CYS A 154 1.15 3.43 0.48
N THR A 155 1.52 2.15 0.72
CA THR A 155 0.59 1.03 0.72
C THR A 155 -0.44 1.14 1.83
N PRO A 156 -0.07 1.33 3.12
CA PRO A 156 -1.03 1.55 4.20
C PRO A 156 -1.96 2.73 3.95
N ARG A 157 -1.42 3.86 3.47
CA ARG A 157 -2.22 5.03 3.13
C ARG A 157 -3.20 4.77 1.99
N GLY A 158 -2.78 3.99 0.97
CA GLY A 158 -3.65 3.53 -0.11
C GLY A 158 -4.79 2.64 0.41
N ILE A 159 -4.53 1.79 1.38
CA ILE A 159 -5.53 0.94 2.00
C ILE A 159 -6.54 1.76 2.80
N THR A 160 -6.11 2.72 3.61
CA THR A 160 -7.05 3.62 4.33
C THR A 160 -7.92 4.40 3.35
N THR A 161 -7.37 4.81 2.21
CA THR A 161 -8.14 5.44 1.13
C THR A 161 -9.16 4.48 0.53
N LEU A 162 -8.80 3.23 0.23
CA LEU A 162 -9.74 2.21 -0.24
C LEU A 162 -10.90 1.99 0.73
N LEU A 163 -10.60 1.91 2.04
CA LEU A 163 -11.63 1.72 3.07
C LEU A 163 -12.67 2.84 3.07
N ALA A 164 -12.30 4.07 2.73
CA ALA A 164 -13.24 5.19 2.61
C ALA A 164 -14.23 5.05 1.44
N TYR A 165 -13.97 4.16 0.47
CA TYR A 165 -14.89 3.84 -0.63
C TYR A 165 -15.85 2.68 -0.28
N THR A 166 -15.75 2.12 0.91
CA THR A 166 -16.72 1.15 1.39
C THR A 166 -17.87 1.89 2.12
N ASP A 167 -19.04 1.27 2.16
CA ASP A 167 -20.17 1.76 2.97
C ASP A 167 -20.07 1.32 4.44
N ARG A 168 -18.91 0.83 4.86
CA ARG A 168 -18.67 0.33 6.20
C ARG A 168 -17.96 1.37 7.07
N PRO A 169 -18.41 1.57 8.31
CA PRO A 169 -17.66 2.40 9.24
C PRO A 169 -16.30 1.75 9.51
N VAL A 170 -15.25 2.54 9.55
CA VAL A 170 -13.91 2.08 9.94
C VAL A 170 -13.76 2.19 11.46
N ARG A 171 -14.22 3.30 12.00
CA ARG A 171 -14.11 3.59 13.44
C ARG A 171 -14.90 2.57 14.28
N GLY A 172 -14.26 2.05 15.31
CA GLY A 172 -14.84 1.08 16.24
C GLY A 172 -14.80 -0.37 15.75
N GLN A 173 -14.27 -0.63 14.56
CA GLN A 173 -14.17 -1.99 14.00
C GLN A 173 -12.96 -2.75 14.55
N SER A 174 -13.08 -4.09 14.59
CA SER A 174 -11.95 -4.99 14.81
C SER A 174 -11.18 -5.20 13.51
N ALA A 175 -9.91 -4.83 13.50
CA ALA A 175 -9.04 -4.98 12.35
C ALA A 175 -7.93 -5.99 12.63
N THR A 176 -7.83 -7.02 11.80
CA THR A 176 -6.74 -8.01 11.87
C THR A 176 -5.78 -7.79 10.70
N ILE A 177 -4.49 -7.62 11.03
CA ILE A 177 -3.41 -7.48 10.08
C ILE A 177 -2.57 -8.76 10.12
N VAL A 178 -2.51 -9.48 9.00
CA VAL A 178 -1.70 -10.69 8.84
C VAL A 178 -0.44 -10.34 8.05
N GLY A 179 0.70 -10.35 8.75
CA GLY A 179 1.99 -9.87 8.26
C GLY A 179 2.40 -8.55 8.93
N VAL A 180 3.65 -8.48 9.41
CA VAL A 180 4.16 -7.35 10.22
C VAL A 180 5.47 -6.78 9.67
N SER A 181 5.57 -6.70 8.33
CA SER A 181 6.72 -6.05 7.69
C SER A 181 6.81 -4.57 8.07
N ASN A 182 8.03 -4.00 8.02
CA ASN A 182 8.25 -2.58 8.29
C ASN A 182 7.58 -1.68 7.24
N HIS A 183 7.41 -2.20 6.01
CA HIS A 183 6.89 -1.41 4.88
C HIS A 183 5.36 -1.43 4.79
N VAL A 184 4.69 -2.47 5.30
CA VAL A 184 3.23 -2.62 5.17
C VAL A 184 2.56 -2.90 6.52
N GLY A 185 2.80 -4.04 7.14
CA GLY A 185 1.95 -4.50 8.23
C GLY A 185 2.04 -3.64 9.49
N ARG A 186 3.24 -3.24 9.91
CA ARG A 186 3.42 -2.36 11.08
C ARG A 186 2.80 -0.97 10.85
N PRO A 187 3.11 -0.25 9.77
CA PRO A 187 2.47 1.03 9.53
C PRO A 187 0.95 0.90 9.25
N MET A 188 0.48 -0.23 8.68
CA MET A 188 -0.95 -0.47 8.53
C MET A 188 -1.69 -0.56 9.87
N ALA A 189 -1.09 -1.23 10.85
CA ALA A 189 -1.64 -1.28 12.20
C ALA A 189 -1.76 0.12 12.82
N LEU A 190 -0.76 0.96 12.63
CA LEU A 190 -0.78 2.35 13.09
C LEU A 190 -1.86 3.18 12.36
N GLU A 191 -1.98 3.05 11.05
CA GLU A 191 -3.03 3.74 10.26
C GLU A 191 -4.43 3.35 10.72
N LEU A 192 -4.69 2.05 10.93
CA LEU A 192 -6.00 1.57 11.41
C LEU A 192 -6.27 1.98 12.86
N LEU A 193 -5.24 1.98 13.72
CA LEU A 193 -5.35 2.49 15.09
C LEU A 193 -5.72 3.98 15.09
N ILE A 194 -5.08 4.79 14.23
CA ILE A 194 -5.40 6.21 14.06
C ILE A 194 -6.83 6.40 13.53
N ALA A 195 -7.28 5.52 12.64
CA ALA A 195 -8.65 5.53 12.13
C ALA A 195 -9.71 5.11 13.16
N GLY A 196 -9.27 4.64 14.36
CA GLY A 196 -10.14 4.28 15.48
C GLY A 196 -10.54 2.82 15.51
N CYS A 197 -9.79 1.93 14.84
CA CYS A 197 -9.97 0.49 14.95
C CYS A 197 -9.32 -0.08 16.20
N THR A 198 -9.85 -1.20 16.70
CA THR A 198 -9.09 -2.12 17.55
C THR A 198 -8.25 -3.01 16.64
N THR A 199 -6.91 -2.95 16.76
CA THR A 199 -6.01 -3.64 15.83
C THR A 199 -5.35 -4.85 16.47
N THR A 200 -5.34 -5.98 15.75
CA THR A 200 -4.60 -7.19 16.09
C THR A 200 -3.60 -7.52 14.98
N CYS A 201 -2.36 -7.82 15.34
CA CYS A 201 -1.30 -8.18 14.41
C CYS A 201 -0.95 -9.67 14.54
N CYS A 202 -1.04 -10.40 13.44
CA CYS A 202 -0.58 -11.79 13.31
C CYS A 202 0.71 -11.86 12.47
N HIS A 203 1.62 -12.76 12.83
CA HIS A 203 2.92 -12.91 12.18
C HIS A 203 3.32 -14.39 12.07
N LYS A 204 4.48 -14.67 11.51
CA LYS A 204 4.97 -16.04 11.25
C LYS A 204 5.09 -16.95 12.48
N PHE A 205 5.08 -16.37 13.68
CA PHE A 205 5.10 -17.12 14.93
C PHE A 205 3.71 -17.25 15.59
N THR A 206 2.67 -16.67 14.99
CA THR A 206 1.29 -16.83 15.47
C THR A 206 0.84 -18.26 15.17
N PRO A 207 0.40 -19.04 16.19
CA PRO A 207 -0.15 -20.37 15.97
C PRO A 207 -1.34 -20.33 15.00
N ARG A 208 -1.53 -21.42 14.23
CA ARG A 208 -2.56 -21.47 13.17
C ARG A 208 -3.96 -21.26 13.73
N GLU A 209 -4.28 -21.88 14.85
CA GLU A 209 -5.55 -21.77 15.55
C GLU A 209 -5.83 -20.35 16.05
N VAL A 210 -4.78 -19.64 16.49
CA VAL A 210 -4.88 -18.22 16.91
C VAL A 210 -5.10 -17.34 15.68
N LEU A 211 -4.36 -17.59 14.58
CA LEU A 211 -4.54 -16.85 13.33
C LEU A 211 -5.98 -17.00 12.81
N GLU A 212 -6.51 -18.24 12.78
CA GLU A 212 -7.87 -18.51 12.36
C GLU A 212 -8.89 -17.76 13.23
N ALA A 213 -8.75 -17.83 14.56
CA ALA A 213 -9.64 -17.14 15.49
C ALA A 213 -9.65 -15.61 15.25
N GLN A 214 -8.49 -15.00 15.00
CA GLN A 214 -8.38 -13.57 14.73
C GLN A 214 -8.99 -13.20 13.38
N VAL A 215 -8.79 -14.01 12.34
CA VAL A 215 -9.40 -13.79 11.02
C VAL A 215 -10.93 -13.88 11.10
N ARG A 216 -11.47 -14.86 11.83
CA ARG A 216 -12.93 -15.05 12.01
C ARG A 216 -13.62 -13.91 12.76
N GLN A 217 -12.88 -13.12 13.54
CA GLN A 217 -13.43 -11.98 14.28
C GLN A 217 -13.29 -10.64 13.55
N ALA A 218 -12.43 -10.59 12.52
CA ALA A 218 -12.05 -9.35 11.84
C ALA A 218 -13.20 -8.74 11.03
N ASP A 219 -13.59 -7.50 11.34
CA ASP A 219 -14.46 -6.69 10.49
C ASP A 219 -13.69 -6.14 9.29
N ILE A 220 -12.40 -5.85 9.50
CA ILE A 220 -11.43 -5.45 8.48
C ILE A 220 -10.25 -6.42 8.55
N LEU A 221 -10.02 -7.15 7.47
CA LEU A 221 -8.91 -8.09 7.34
C LEU A 221 -7.92 -7.56 6.31
N VAL A 222 -6.67 -7.33 6.73
CA VAL A 222 -5.56 -6.97 5.83
C VAL A 222 -4.53 -8.07 5.82
N VAL A 223 -4.23 -8.65 4.65
CA VAL A 223 -3.27 -9.75 4.51
C VAL A 223 -2.10 -9.31 3.65
N ALA A 224 -0.87 -9.36 4.19
CA ALA A 224 0.34 -8.84 3.58
C ALA A 224 1.56 -9.72 3.93
N VAL A 225 1.58 -10.97 3.47
CA VAL A 225 2.61 -11.97 3.83
C VAL A 225 3.40 -12.50 2.64
N GLY A 226 2.89 -12.32 1.41
CA GLY A 226 3.53 -12.84 0.20
C GLY A 226 3.49 -14.38 0.11
N ARG A 227 2.40 -15.00 0.56
CA ARG A 227 2.18 -16.46 0.52
C ARG A 227 0.79 -16.77 -0.04
N PRO A 228 0.72 -17.36 -1.25
CA PRO A 228 -0.54 -17.65 -1.90
C PRO A 228 -1.49 -18.46 -0.99
N GLY A 229 -2.75 -18.01 -0.85
CA GLY A 229 -3.80 -18.74 -0.14
C GLY A 229 -3.51 -19.04 1.34
N LEU A 230 -2.63 -18.25 2.00
CA LEU A 230 -2.33 -18.45 3.42
C LEU A 230 -3.60 -18.37 4.28
N VAL A 231 -4.52 -17.48 3.91
CA VAL A 231 -5.80 -17.31 4.60
C VAL A 231 -6.89 -18.00 3.80
N PRO A 232 -7.44 -19.13 4.29
CA PRO A 232 -8.60 -19.77 3.70
C PRO A 232 -9.80 -18.82 3.69
N GLY A 233 -10.53 -18.78 2.57
CA GLY A 233 -11.67 -17.88 2.44
C GLY A 233 -12.82 -18.20 3.41
N GLU A 234 -12.94 -19.43 3.84
CA GLU A 234 -13.91 -19.89 4.85
C GLU A 234 -13.67 -19.32 6.26
N TRP A 235 -12.47 -18.80 6.52
CA TRP A 235 -12.19 -18.11 7.79
C TRP A 235 -12.71 -16.67 7.80
N VAL A 236 -12.97 -16.10 6.63
CA VAL A 236 -13.44 -14.71 6.53
C VAL A 236 -14.78 -14.54 7.24
N LYS A 237 -14.86 -13.56 8.13
CA LYS A 237 -16.12 -13.18 8.81
C LYS A 237 -17.15 -12.74 7.77
N PRO A 238 -18.39 -13.23 7.82
CA PRO A 238 -19.44 -12.76 6.93
C PRO A 238 -19.61 -11.23 6.98
N GLY A 239 -19.58 -10.59 5.81
CA GLY A 239 -19.71 -9.15 5.68
C GLY A 239 -18.43 -8.33 5.94
N ALA A 240 -17.30 -8.96 6.25
CA ALA A 240 -16.04 -8.27 6.47
C ALA A 240 -15.53 -7.53 5.22
N VAL A 241 -14.67 -6.53 5.42
CA VAL A 241 -13.86 -5.91 4.36
C VAL A 241 -12.52 -6.63 4.29
N VAL A 242 -12.22 -7.23 3.15
CA VAL A 242 -10.98 -7.99 2.93
C VAL A 242 -10.05 -7.21 2.00
N ILE A 243 -8.88 -6.88 2.49
CA ILE A 243 -7.81 -6.19 1.77
C ILE A 243 -6.64 -7.16 1.59
N ASP A 244 -6.50 -7.71 0.39
CA ASP A 244 -5.40 -8.58 0.04
C ASP A 244 -4.28 -7.75 -0.61
N VAL A 245 -3.15 -7.65 0.08
CA VAL A 245 -1.95 -6.92 -0.37
C VAL A 245 -0.99 -7.84 -1.11
N GLY A 246 -1.16 -9.16 -0.96
CA GLY A 246 -0.30 -10.15 -1.58
C GLY A 246 -0.27 -10.03 -3.10
N ILE A 247 0.91 -10.12 -3.70
CA ILE A 247 1.09 -10.25 -5.14
C ILE A 247 2.06 -11.39 -5.37
N ASN A 248 1.51 -12.55 -5.65
CA ASN A 248 2.26 -13.77 -5.83
C ASN A 248 2.15 -14.24 -7.29
N ARG A 249 3.27 -14.59 -7.90
CA ARG A 249 3.29 -15.18 -9.25
C ARG A 249 3.28 -16.69 -9.12
N LEU A 250 2.24 -17.32 -9.66
CA LEU A 250 2.11 -18.77 -9.73
C LEU A 250 3.02 -19.36 -10.83
N PRO A 251 3.28 -20.68 -10.83
CA PRO A 251 4.08 -21.33 -11.87
C PRO A 251 3.52 -21.15 -13.30
N ASP A 252 2.21 -20.99 -13.45
CA ASP A 252 1.53 -20.71 -14.73
C ASP A 252 1.62 -19.22 -15.15
N GLY A 253 2.32 -18.39 -14.36
CA GLY A 253 2.50 -16.96 -14.61
C GLY A 253 1.37 -16.06 -14.11
N LYS A 254 0.24 -16.62 -13.66
CA LYS A 254 -0.86 -15.86 -13.09
C LYS A 254 -0.48 -15.19 -11.77
N LEU A 255 -1.09 -14.04 -11.50
CA LEU A 255 -0.96 -13.36 -10.23
C LEU A 255 -2.11 -13.74 -9.31
N THR A 256 -1.80 -13.97 -8.04
CA THR A 256 -2.77 -14.26 -6.98
C THR A 256 -2.39 -13.54 -5.68
N GLY A 257 -3.36 -13.37 -4.81
CA GLY A 257 -3.16 -12.81 -3.48
C GLY A 257 -2.77 -13.84 -2.42
N ASP A 258 -2.79 -13.39 -1.19
CA ASP A 258 -2.53 -14.20 0.01
C ASP A 258 -3.81 -14.86 0.57
N VAL A 259 -4.99 -14.43 0.11
CA VAL A 259 -6.31 -14.94 0.50
C VAL A 259 -6.87 -15.83 -0.60
N GLU A 260 -7.56 -16.91 -0.24
CA GLU A 260 -8.35 -17.72 -1.18
C GLU A 260 -9.55 -16.91 -1.68
N PHE A 261 -9.35 -16.20 -2.80
CA PHE A 261 -10.24 -15.15 -3.29
C PHE A 261 -11.69 -15.64 -3.50
N GLU A 262 -11.91 -16.73 -4.20
CA GLU A 262 -13.27 -17.16 -4.57
C GLU A 262 -14.10 -17.56 -3.34
N ALA A 263 -13.49 -18.27 -2.39
CA ALA A 263 -14.16 -18.66 -1.13
C ALA A 263 -14.39 -17.40 -0.24
N ALA A 264 -13.42 -16.50 -0.15
CA ALA A 264 -13.54 -15.25 0.59
C ALA A 264 -14.63 -14.34 -0.01
N ARG A 265 -14.76 -14.27 -1.33
CA ARG A 265 -15.76 -13.49 -2.05
C ARG A 265 -17.21 -13.92 -1.72
N GLN A 266 -17.44 -15.18 -1.37
CA GLN A 266 -18.76 -15.66 -0.98
C GLN A 266 -19.15 -15.22 0.43
N ARG A 267 -18.23 -14.69 1.21
CA ARG A 267 -18.43 -14.34 2.63
C ARG A 267 -18.26 -12.86 2.93
N ALA A 268 -17.25 -12.25 2.36
CA ALA A 268 -16.92 -10.84 2.56
C ALA A 268 -18.06 -9.91 2.09
N GLY A 269 -18.14 -8.73 2.68
CA GLY A 269 -18.96 -7.63 2.15
C GLY A 269 -18.24 -6.88 1.03
N TRP A 270 -16.92 -6.70 1.18
CA TRP A 270 -16.03 -6.08 0.22
C TRP A 270 -14.71 -6.85 0.13
N ILE A 271 -14.13 -6.93 -1.06
CA ILE A 271 -12.85 -7.59 -1.26
C ILE A 271 -12.04 -6.91 -2.36
N THR A 272 -10.74 -6.73 -2.16
CA THR A 272 -9.83 -6.26 -3.20
C THR A 272 -9.45 -7.40 -4.15
N PRO A 273 -9.45 -7.19 -5.47
CA PRO A 273 -8.93 -8.18 -6.42
C PRO A 273 -7.40 -8.16 -6.47
N VAL A 274 -6.79 -9.29 -6.84
CA VAL A 274 -5.36 -9.35 -7.15
C VAL A 274 -5.19 -9.97 -8.54
N PRO A 275 -4.64 -9.22 -9.52
CA PRO A 275 -4.21 -7.82 -9.47
C PRO A 275 -5.38 -6.82 -9.52
N GLY A 276 -5.08 -5.53 -9.28
CA GLY A 276 -6.03 -4.43 -9.47
C GLY A 276 -6.62 -3.82 -8.19
N GLY A 277 -6.30 -4.39 -7.02
CA GLY A 277 -6.69 -3.86 -5.71
C GLY A 277 -5.66 -2.85 -5.16
N VAL A 278 -4.80 -3.31 -4.27
CA VAL A 278 -3.89 -2.43 -3.49
C VAL A 278 -2.75 -1.84 -4.33
N GLY A 279 -2.18 -2.61 -5.28
CA GLY A 279 -1.01 -2.17 -6.04
C GLY A 279 -1.16 -0.80 -6.74
N PRO A 280 -2.23 -0.56 -7.52
CA PRO A 280 -2.48 0.74 -8.14
C PRO A 280 -2.59 1.89 -7.14
N MET A 281 -3.16 1.65 -5.96
CA MET A 281 -3.29 2.64 -4.89
C MET A 281 -1.93 3.04 -4.31
N THR A 282 -1.01 2.09 -4.16
CA THR A 282 0.37 2.39 -3.73
C THR A 282 1.04 3.39 -4.66
N VAL A 283 0.86 3.22 -5.98
CA VAL A 283 1.41 4.15 -6.99
C VAL A 283 0.75 5.53 -6.90
N ALA A 284 -0.57 5.59 -6.72
CA ALA A 284 -1.28 6.87 -6.57
C ALA A 284 -0.84 7.61 -5.29
N MET A 285 -0.63 6.89 -4.18
CA MET A 285 -0.13 7.50 -2.94
C MET A 285 1.31 7.99 -3.06
N LEU A 286 2.17 7.30 -3.80
CA LEU A 286 3.52 7.80 -4.09
C LEU A 286 3.47 9.16 -4.82
N MET A 287 2.61 9.31 -5.81
CA MET A 287 2.41 10.60 -6.50
C MET A 287 1.87 11.67 -5.54
N ASN A 288 0.91 11.31 -4.68
CA ASN A 288 0.40 12.22 -3.66
C ASN A 288 1.48 12.65 -2.66
N ASN A 289 2.29 11.73 -2.17
CA ASN A 289 3.42 12.05 -1.27
C ASN A 289 4.45 12.95 -1.96
N THR A 290 4.74 12.73 -3.25
CA THR A 290 5.67 13.58 -4.00
C THR A 290 5.15 15.02 -4.14
N LEU A 291 3.85 15.19 -4.42
CA LEU A 291 3.23 16.51 -4.44
C LEU A 291 3.24 17.15 -3.04
N TYR A 292 2.93 16.39 -2.00
CA TYR A 292 2.95 16.88 -0.63
C TYR A 292 4.37 17.29 -0.18
N ALA A 293 5.39 16.50 -0.49
CA ALA A 293 6.78 16.86 -0.24
C ALA A 293 7.19 18.18 -0.93
N ALA A 294 6.69 18.41 -2.17
CA ALA A 294 6.91 19.67 -2.84
C ALA A 294 6.19 20.85 -2.16
N GLN A 295 5.00 20.61 -1.57
CA GLN A 295 4.24 21.62 -0.84
C GLN A 295 4.91 22.01 0.50
N LEU A 296 5.48 21.04 1.22
CA LEU A 296 6.23 21.27 2.47
C LEU A 296 7.47 22.17 2.29
N ARG A 297 7.97 22.31 1.08
CA ARG A 297 9.12 23.19 0.78
C ARG A 297 8.71 24.61 0.40
N ASP A 298 7.43 24.87 0.25
CA ASP A 298 6.90 26.20 -0.01
C ASP A 298 6.66 27.00 1.28
N GLU A 299 6.67 26.30 2.43
CA GLU A 299 6.51 26.84 3.76
C GLU A 299 7.87 27.27 4.35
#